data_df7609873052131c78d07dfbf269def2
#
_entry.id   df7609873052131c78d07dfbf269def2
#
_cell.length_a   1.000
_cell.length_b   1.000
_cell.length_c   1.000
_cell.angle_alpha   90.00
_cell.angle_beta   90.00
_cell.angle_gamma   90.00
#
_symmetry.space_group_name_H-M   'P 1'
#
loop_
_entity.id
_entity.type
_entity.pdbx_description
1 polymer ?
#
loop_
_entity_poly.entity_id
_entity_poly.type
_entity_poly.pdbx_seq_one_letter_code
_entity_poly.pdbx_strand_id
1 'polypeptide(L)'
;MAFPPVLLLAGLVLTTAAAWCGGATVALLRLGHRRMQVLLSFTGGILLGVAFLHLLPHATAAFDGRIDAAAPWALGGFFLMFLLERAFHGHAHHAADPDHGPAGGCDHHGGPHAHDADPAASPVAGDHPRPPAAGRYAWCGAFAGLAVHSLADGAALAAATDPAAGGGGALGGLATLVAILLHKPIDAALIAALLVQSGAGPSMRKRINLLHALLVPIGAAIFVACLPQGGTLRGELLGGALGLAAGAFVCIAAADLLPEVEFHSHDRLLLSASLALGIALATGITGLERAIAAQSRATRAVAPLDAAPSGL
;
A
#
# COMPACT_ATOMS: atom_id res chain seq x y z
N MET A 1 -4.86 7.76 -30.45
CA MET A 1 -4.53 7.80 -29.01
C MET A 1 -5.84 7.77 -28.24
N ALA A 2 -6.20 6.66 -27.61
CA ALA A 2 -7.33 6.65 -26.69
C ALA A 2 -6.91 7.47 -25.45
N PHE A 3 -7.64 8.52 -25.14
CA PHE A 3 -7.42 9.29 -23.91
C PHE A 3 -7.55 8.35 -22.71
N PRO A 4 -6.67 8.48 -21.69
CA PRO A 4 -6.81 7.69 -20.47
C PRO A 4 -8.24 7.88 -19.93
N PRO A 5 -8.89 6.79 -19.47
CA PRO A 5 -10.25 6.88 -18.95
C PRO A 5 -10.30 7.91 -17.82
N VAL A 6 -11.41 8.64 -17.73
CA VAL A 6 -11.61 9.70 -16.71
C VAL A 6 -11.32 9.17 -15.31
N LEU A 7 -11.65 7.90 -15.04
CA LEU A 7 -11.37 7.24 -13.77
C LEU A 7 -9.87 7.15 -13.46
N LEU A 8 -9.01 6.89 -14.46
CA LEU A 8 -7.56 6.88 -14.24
C LEU A 8 -7.07 8.26 -13.82
N LEU A 9 -7.42 9.30 -14.56
CA LEU A 9 -6.99 10.67 -14.25
C LEU A 9 -7.50 11.13 -12.88
N ALA A 10 -8.79 10.93 -12.60
CA ALA A 10 -9.38 11.24 -11.30
C ALA A 10 -8.71 10.43 -10.19
N GLY A 11 -8.45 9.14 -10.43
CA GLY A 11 -7.76 8.24 -9.50
C GLY A 11 -6.35 8.71 -9.17
N LEU A 12 -5.57 9.13 -10.18
CA LEU A 12 -4.21 9.65 -9.98
C LEU A 12 -4.21 10.95 -9.14
N VAL A 13 -5.17 11.83 -9.36
CA VAL A 13 -5.33 13.05 -8.54
C VAL A 13 -5.70 12.69 -7.10
N LEU A 14 -6.67 11.79 -6.92
CA LEU A 14 -7.15 11.38 -5.58
C LEU A 14 -6.05 10.65 -4.80
N THR A 15 -5.32 9.73 -5.43
CA THR A 15 -4.23 8.99 -4.76
C THR A 15 -3.07 9.91 -4.38
N THR A 16 -2.74 10.88 -5.24
CA THR A 16 -1.73 11.91 -4.93
C THR A 16 -2.16 12.77 -3.74
N ALA A 17 -3.42 13.21 -3.73
CA ALA A 17 -3.97 13.98 -2.61
C ALA A 17 -4.01 13.16 -1.31
N ALA A 18 -4.41 11.90 -1.38
CA ALA A 18 -4.45 10.98 -0.24
C ALA A 18 -3.04 10.76 0.37
N ALA A 19 -2.05 10.49 -0.46
CA ALA A 19 -0.65 10.35 -0.02
C ALA A 19 -0.11 11.66 0.57
N TRP A 20 -0.36 12.79 -0.08
CA TRP A 20 0.06 14.09 0.44
C TRP A 20 -0.56 14.40 1.80
N CYS A 21 -1.86 14.19 1.95
CA CYS A 21 -2.58 14.38 3.22
C CYS A 21 -2.10 13.39 4.29
N GLY A 22 -1.87 12.12 3.95
CA GLY A 22 -1.36 11.10 4.87
C GLY A 22 -0.05 11.51 5.52
N GLY A 23 0.92 11.92 4.73
CA GLY A 23 2.21 12.40 5.25
C GLY A 23 2.14 13.72 6.02
N ALA A 24 1.15 14.58 5.72
CA ALA A 24 0.95 15.84 6.43
C ALA A 24 0.24 15.65 7.79
N THR A 25 -0.59 14.61 7.92
CA THR A 25 -1.48 14.39 9.08
C THR A 25 -0.84 13.60 10.21
N VAL A 26 0.34 13.00 10.03
CA VAL A 26 1.06 12.28 11.11
C VAL A 26 1.21 13.11 12.39
N ALA A 27 1.35 14.43 12.23
CA ALA A 27 1.43 15.33 13.38
C ALA A 27 0.06 15.64 14.04
N LEU A 28 -1.05 15.36 13.34
CA LEU A 28 -2.40 15.77 13.73
C LEU A 28 -3.26 14.61 14.25
N LEU A 29 -3.07 13.40 13.75
CA LEU A 29 -3.88 12.24 14.12
C LEU A 29 -3.15 11.40 15.18
N ARG A 30 -3.34 11.72 16.46
CA ARG A 30 -3.10 10.78 17.56
C ARG A 30 -4.18 9.69 17.54
N LEU A 31 -4.16 8.84 16.52
CA LEU A 31 -5.01 7.64 16.51
C LEU A 31 -4.56 6.74 17.66
N GLY A 32 -5.46 6.46 18.60
CA GLY A 32 -5.16 5.47 19.64
C GLY A 32 -4.85 4.12 18.98
N HIS A 33 -3.98 3.34 19.60
CA HIS A 33 -3.48 2.04 19.11
C HIS A 33 -4.60 1.16 18.52
N ARG A 34 -5.69 0.95 19.25
CA ARG A 34 -6.85 0.15 18.82
C ARG A 34 -7.50 0.64 17.52
N ARG A 35 -7.62 1.97 17.32
CA ARG A 35 -8.23 2.52 16.09
C ARG A 35 -7.33 2.30 14.88
N MET A 36 -6.02 2.37 15.07
CA MET A 36 -5.05 2.08 14.02
C MET A 36 -5.13 0.61 13.61
N GLN A 37 -5.21 -0.32 14.56
CA GLN A 37 -5.34 -1.75 14.31
C GLN A 37 -6.61 -2.09 13.52
N VAL A 38 -7.75 -1.52 13.90
CA VAL A 38 -9.01 -1.71 13.16
C VAL A 38 -8.91 -1.20 11.73
N LEU A 39 -8.24 -0.05 11.53
CA LEU A 39 -8.03 0.51 10.20
C LEU A 39 -7.11 -0.37 9.35
N LEU A 40 -6.00 -0.87 9.91
CA LEU A 40 -5.08 -1.78 9.22
C LEU A 40 -5.78 -3.08 8.84
N SER A 41 -6.51 -3.72 9.77
CA SER A 41 -7.28 -4.93 9.48
C SER A 41 -8.32 -4.71 8.37
N PHE A 42 -9.04 -3.59 8.40
CA PHE A 42 -10.01 -3.23 7.36
C PHE A 42 -9.33 -3.06 5.99
N THR A 43 -8.22 -2.32 5.95
CA THR A 43 -7.43 -2.08 4.73
C THR A 43 -6.85 -3.37 4.19
N GLY A 44 -6.28 -4.23 5.06
CA GLY A 44 -5.79 -5.56 4.69
C GLY A 44 -6.88 -6.43 4.07
N GLY A 45 -8.11 -6.38 4.62
CA GLY A 45 -9.28 -7.06 4.05
C GLY A 45 -9.62 -6.59 2.63
N ILE A 46 -9.57 -5.28 2.38
CA ILE A 46 -9.78 -4.72 1.03
C ILE A 46 -8.66 -5.15 0.09
N LEU A 47 -7.39 -5.07 0.49
CA LEU A 47 -6.26 -5.48 -0.33
C LEU A 47 -6.38 -6.95 -0.74
N LEU A 48 -6.70 -7.86 0.20
CA LEU A 48 -6.95 -9.28 -0.10
C LEU A 48 -8.13 -9.46 -1.06
N GLY A 49 -9.25 -8.81 -0.80
CA GLY A 49 -10.42 -8.89 -1.65
C GLY A 49 -10.12 -8.41 -3.08
N VAL A 50 -9.45 -7.28 -3.23
CA VAL A 50 -9.07 -6.75 -4.55
C VAL A 50 -8.05 -7.64 -5.25
N ALA A 51 -7.06 -8.18 -4.54
CA ALA A 51 -6.06 -9.08 -5.11
C ALA A 51 -6.71 -10.32 -5.72
N PHE A 52 -7.57 -11.02 -4.98
CA PHE A 52 -8.16 -12.29 -5.41
C PHE A 52 -9.41 -12.13 -6.28
N LEU A 53 -10.23 -11.12 -6.05
CA LEU A 53 -11.53 -10.98 -6.70
C LEU A 53 -11.51 -10.02 -7.89
N HIS A 54 -10.49 -9.16 -8.00
CA HIS A 54 -10.36 -8.19 -9.07
C HIS A 54 -9.06 -8.38 -9.88
N LEU A 55 -7.88 -8.19 -9.28
CA LEU A 55 -6.63 -8.17 -10.01
C LEU A 55 -6.27 -9.54 -10.63
N LEU A 56 -6.33 -10.60 -9.86
CA LEU A 56 -5.97 -11.94 -10.34
C LEU A 56 -6.92 -12.46 -11.45
N PRO A 57 -8.26 -12.32 -11.36
CA PRO A 57 -9.15 -12.61 -12.47
C PRO A 57 -8.88 -11.77 -13.72
N HIS A 58 -8.57 -10.48 -13.58
CA HIS A 58 -8.25 -9.62 -14.73
C HIS A 58 -6.90 -9.99 -15.35
N ALA A 59 -5.89 -10.34 -14.52
CA ALA A 59 -4.61 -10.89 -15.00
C ALA A 59 -4.85 -12.18 -15.82
N THR A 60 -5.65 -13.09 -15.28
CA THR A 60 -6.02 -14.35 -15.98
C THR A 60 -6.73 -14.06 -17.31
N ALA A 61 -7.65 -13.11 -17.34
CA ALA A 61 -8.34 -12.72 -18.56
C ALA A 61 -7.39 -12.12 -19.61
N ALA A 62 -6.38 -11.33 -19.17
CA ALA A 62 -5.36 -10.76 -20.06
C ALA A 62 -4.42 -11.82 -20.65
N PHE A 63 -4.31 -13.01 -20.01
CA PHE A 63 -3.64 -14.21 -20.51
C PHE A 63 -4.62 -15.22 -21.17
N ASP A 64 -5.71 -14.75 -21.80
CA ASP A 64 -6.70 -15.57 -22.47
C ASP A 64 -7.31 -16.69 -21.59
N GLY A 65 -7.53 -16.39 -20.32
CA GLY A 65 -8.12 -17.32 -19.35
C GLY A 65 -7.12 -18.30 -18.71
N ARG A 66 -5.82 -18.18 -18.98
CA ARG A 66 -4.80 -19.08 -18.48
C ARG A 66 -4.28 -18.62 -17.11
N ILE A 67 -4.79 -19.25 -16.06
CA ILE A 67 -4.35 -18.99 -14.68
C ILE A 67 -2.90 -19.45 -14.44
N ASP A 68 -2.45 -20.50 -15.14
CA ASP A 68 -1.08 -20.99 -15.10
C ASP A 68 -0.07 -19.95 -15.61
N ALA A 69 -0.50 -19.05 -16.50
CA ALA A 69 0.31 -17.91 -16.95
C ALA A 69 0.26 -16.72 -15.97
N ALA A 70 -0.89 -16.47 -15.31
CA ALA A 70 -1.06 -15.34 -14.38
C ALA A 70 -0.46 -15.61 -12.98
N ALA A 71 -0.58 -16.84 -12.47
CA ALA A 71 -0.15 -17.19 -11.12
C ALA A 71 1.36 -16.99 -10.85
N PRO A 72 2.29 -17.29 -11.78
CA PRO A 72 3.71 -17.00 -11.60
C PRO A 72 4.00 -15.50 -11.40
N TRP A 73 3.27 -14.62 -12.08
CA TRP A 73 3.39 -13.16 -11.86
C TRP A 73 2.91 -12.75 -10.48
N ALA A 74 1.81 -13.33 -10.00
CA ALA A 74 1.34 -13.08 -8.63
C ALA A 74 2.33 -13.58 -7.58
N LEU A 75 2.90 -14.78 -7.78
CA LEU A 75 3.95 -15.28 -6.89
C LEU A 75 5.20 -14.40 -6.95
N GLY A 76 5.59 -13.94 -8.13
CA GLY A 76 6.69 -13.00 -8.32
C GLY A 76 6.46 -11.67 -7.61
N GLY A 77 5.25 -11.11 -7.71
CA GLY A 77 4.86 -9.88 -7.02
C GLY A 77 4.87 -10.02 -5.50
N PHE A 78 4.33 -11.13 -4.98
CA PHE A 78 4.41 -11.47 -3.57
C PHE A 78 5.87 -11.54 -3.08
N PHE A 79 6.70 -12.30 -3.80
CA PHE A 79 8.09 -12.49 -3.41
C PHE A 79 8.91 -11.20 -3.51
N LEU A 80 8.69 -10.41 -4.56
CA LEU A 80 9.34 -9.11 -4.71
C LEU A 80 8.99 -8.18 -3.55
N MET A 81 7.70 -8.08 -3.20
CA MET A 81 7.25 -7.25 -2.09
C MET A 81 7.79 -7.75 -0.76
N PHE A 82 7.79 -9.08 -0.53
CA PHE A 82 8.40 -9.68 0.65
C PHE A 82 9.89 -9.32 0.79
N LEU A 83 10.65 -9.37 -0.31
CA LEU A 83 12.07 -8.98 -0.29
C LEU A 83 12.26 -7.49 0.00
N LEU A 84 11.40 -6.63 -0.56
CA LEU A 84 11.42 -5.19 -0.29
C LEU A 84 11.12 -4.91 1.19
N GLU A 85 10.08 -5.51 1.74
CA GLU A 85 9.77 -5.38 3.17
C GLU A 85 10.91 -5.88 4.05
N ARG A 86 11.43 -7.05 3.76
CA ARG A 86 12.56 -7.63 4.53
C ARG A 86 13.82 -6.76 4.44
N ALA A 87 14.14 -6.22 3.26
CA ALA A 87 15.32 -5.40 3.05
C ALA A 87 15.23 -4.05 3.77
N PHE A 88 14.02 -3.49 3.89
CA PHE A 88 13.85 -2.12 4.35
C PHE A 88 13.20 -1.99 5.74
N HIS A 89 12.43 -2.99 6.20
CA HIS A 89 11.85 -3.00 7.56
C HIS A 89 12.80 -3.55 8.63
N GLY A 90 13.78 -4.38 8.29
CA GLY A 90 14.75 -4.93 9.24
C GLY A 90 15.57 -3.87 10.00
N HIS A 91 15.58 -2.63 9.55
CA HIS A 91 16.27 -1.53 10.23
C HIS A 91 15.38 -0.68 11.14
N ALA A 92 14.05 -0.83 11.08
CA ALA A 92 13.13 -0.02 11.88
C ALA A 92 12.86 -0.59 13.28
N HIS A 93 12.94 -1.90 13.45
CA HIS A 93 12.65 -2.56 14.74
C HIS A 93 13.75 -2.40 15.80
N HIS A 94 14.99 -2.09 15.43
CA HIS A 94 16.06 -1.82 16.40
C HIS A 94 16.05 -0.39 16.98
N ALA A 95 15.17 0.50 16.48
CA ALA A 95 15.12 1.89 16.95
C ALA A 95 13.97 2.17 17.94
N ALA A 96 13.10 1.20 18.22
CA ALA A 96 11.86 1.41 18.98
C ALA A 96 11.82 0.75 20.36
N ASP A 97 12.91 0.12 20.84
CA ASP A 97 12.94 -0.49 22.18
C ASP A 97 13.99 0.19 23.06
N PRO A 98 13.59 1.19 23.90
CA PRO A 98 14.50 1.83 24.86
C PRO A 98 14.68 1.03 26.16
N ASP A 99 14.03 -0.13 26.34
CA ASP A 99 13.87 -0.75 27.67
C ASP A 99 14.45 -2.16 27.84
N HIS A 100 15.40 -2.58 27.00
CA HIS A 100 16.23 -3.75 27.32
C HIS A 100 17.67 -3.32 27.60
N GLY A 101 17.90 -2.89 28.85
CA GLY A 101 19.20 -2.88 29.44
C GLY A 101 19.82 -4.30 29.44
N PRO A 102 21.13 -4.47 29.31
CA PRO A 102 21.78 -5.78 29.28
C PRO A 102 21.49 -6.51 30.59
N ALA A 103 20.97 -7.73 30.47
CA ALA A 103 20.79 -8.65 31.57
C ALA A 103 22.16 -8.93 32.21
N GLY A 104 22.48 -8.21 33.28
CA GLY A 104 23.59 -8.49 34.18
C GLY A 104 23.17 -9.60 35.13
N GLY A 105 24.04 -10.58 35.28
CA GLY A 105 23.90 -11.81 36.03
C GLY A 105 23.51 -11.61 37.48
N CYS A 106 22.88 -12.61 38.02
CA CYS A 106 22.61 -12.87 39.40
C CYS A 106 23.91 -12.95 40.20
N ASP A 107 24.03 -12.20 41.27
CA ASP A 107 24.71 -12.69 42.48
C ASP A 107 24.17 -11.98 43.73
N HIS A 108 23.84 -12.84 44.72
CA HIS A 108 23.41 -12.52 46.07
C HIS A 108 24.48 -11.74 46.83
N HIS A 109 24.11 -10.75 47.64
CA HIS A 109 24.38 -10.74 49.09
C HIS A 109 23.82 -9.46 49.76
N GLY A 110 23.20 -9.68 50.88
CA GLY A 110 22.51 -8.67 51.68
C GLY A 110 23.41 -7.72 52.47
N GLY A 111 22.78 -6.66 52.98
CA GLY A 111 23.31 -5.80 54.04
C GLY A 111 22.66 -4.41 54.01
N PRO A 112 22.06 -3.93 55.12
CA PRO A 112 21.43 -2.63 55.19
C PRO A 112 22.44 -1.58 55.66
N HIS A 113 22.61 -0.51 54.89
CA HIS A 113 23.18 0.73 55.42
C HIS A 113 22.40 1.94 54.95
N ALA A 114 21.78 2.58 55.92
CA ALA A 114 21.26 3.96 55.80
C ALA A 114 22.46 4.93 55.77
N HIS A 115 22.48 5.88 54.86
CA HIS A 115 23.19 7.15 55.02
C HIS A 115 22.58 8.25 54.17
N ASP A 116 22.09 9.22 54.86
CA ASP A 116 22.08 10.69 54.72
C ASP A 116 21.92 11.30 53.31
N ALA A 117 20.83 12.04 53.20
CA ALA A 117 20.50 12.95 52.11
C ALA A 117 21.43 14.20 52.18
N ASP A 118 22.10 14.50 51.08
CA ASP A 118 22.74 15.81 50.85
C ASP A 118 21.88 16.61 49.82
N PRO A 119 21.32 17.78 50.20
CA PRO A 119 20.44 18.54 49.35
C PRO A 119 21.14 19.66 48.58
N ALA A 120 22.07 19.34 47.69
CA ALA A 120 22.69 20.33 46.81
C ALA A 120 23.33 19.70 45.57
N ALA A 121 22.54 19.08 44.71
CA ALA A 121 22.98 18.77 43.34
C ALA A 121 21.99 19.42 42.33
N SER A 122 22.47 20.50 41.74
CA SER A 122 21.80 21.12 40.56
C SER A 122 21.61 20.06 39.45
N PRO A 123 20.51 20.08 38.73
CA PRO A 123 20.33 19.17 37.60
C PRO A 123 21.32 19.53 36.50
N VAL A 124 22.36 18.73 36.35
CA VAL A 124 23.20 18.72 35.17
C VAL A 124 22.29 18.34 34.01
N ALA A 125 22.14 19.26 33.06
CA ALA A 125 21.45 19.00 31.80
C ALA A 125 22.08 17.76 31.16
N GLY A 126 21.41 16.62 31.25
CA GLY A 126 21.88 15.37 30.70
C GLY A 126 22.03 15.53 29.22
N ASP A 127 23.25 15.39 28.75
CA ASP A 127 23.60 15.23 27.34
C ASP A 127 22.98 13.89 26.91
N HIS A 128 21.75 13.92 26.37
CA HIS A 128 21.10 12.73 25.84
C HIS A 128 21.96 12.21 24.67
N PRO A 129 22.41 10.95 24.71
CA PRO A 129 23.23 10.40 23.65
C PRO A 129 22.50 10.57 22.32
N ARG A 130 23.12 11.26 21.37
CA ARG A 130 22.60 11.32 19.99
C ARG A 130 22.49 9.90 19.46
N PRO A 131 21.35 9.52 18.85
CA PRO A 131 21.21 8.20 18.28
C PRO A 131 22.35 7.93 17.29
N PRO A 132 22.88 6.70 17.22
CA PRO A 132 24.00 6.35 16.37
C PRO A 132 23.67 6.68 14.89
N ALA A 133 24.71 7.08 14.14
CA ALA A 133 24.59 7.55 12.75
C ALA A 133 23.83 6.60 11.81
N ALA A 134 23.77 5.30 12.12
CA ALA A 134 22.99 4.29 11.40
C ALA A 134 21.47 4.59 11.40
N GLY A 135 20.91 5.17 12.48
CA GLY A 135 19.48 5.54 12.54
C GLY A 135 19.12 6.75 11.68
N ARG A 136 20.11 7.59 11.31
CA ARG A 136 19.88 8.83 10.57
C ARG A 136 19.42 8.61 9.12
N TYR A 137 19.76 7.48 8.52
CA TYR A 137 19.43 7.12 7.13
C TYR A 137 18.45 5.96 7.02
N ALA A 138 17.89 5.46 8.12
CA ALA A 138 16.92 4.35 8.10
C ALA A 138 15.70 4.65 7.20
N TRP A 139 15.27 5.91 7.13
CA TRP A 139 14.18 6.34 6.26
C TRP A 139 14.49 6.17 4.77
N CYS A 140 15.76 6.18 4.35
CA CYS A 140 16.13 6.04 2.92
C CYS A 140 15.76 4.66 2.38
N GLY A 141 16.00 3.60 3.17
CA GLY A 141 15.65 2.24 2.79
C GLY A 141 14.13 2.06 2.70
N ALA A 142 13.41 2.48 3.75
CA ALA A 142 11.95 2.44 3.76
C ALA A 142 11.35 3.25 2.59
N PHE A 143 11.89 4.44 2.31
CA PHE A 143 11.47 5.25 1.17
C PHE A 143 11.73 4.53 -0.16
N ALA A 144 12.89 3.89 -0.36
CA ALA A 144 13.19 3.18 -1.59
C ALA A 144 12.23 2.01 -1.84
N GLY A 145 11.93 1.20 -0.79
CA GLY A 145 10.95 0.11 -0.88
C GLY A 145 9.55 0.61 -1.21
N LEU A 146 9.07 1.62 -0.47
CA LEU A 146 7.76 2.23 -0.71
C LEU A 146 7.70 3.00 -2.04
N ALA A 147 8.82 3.49 -2.57
CA ALA A 147 8.86 4.10 -3.88
C ALA A 147 8.62 3.07 -4.99
N VAL A 148 9.29 1.92 -4.95
CA VAL A 148 9.07 0.83 -5.90
C VAL A 148 7.63 0.34 -5.83
N HIS A 149 7.11 0.13 -4.61
CA HIS A 149 5.71 -0.24 -4.38
C HIS A 149 4.75 0.81 -4.96
N SER A 150 4.98 2.10 -4.71
CA SER A 150 4.12 3.18 -5.22
C SER A 150 4.12 3.28 -6.76
N LEU A 151 5.26 3.02 -7.40
CA LEU A 151 5.33 2.92 -8.87
C LEU A 151 4.52 1.73 -9.38
N ALA A 152 4.58 0.59 -8.69
CA ALA A 152 3.79 -0.59 -9.02
C ALA A 152 2.29 -0.35 -8.85
N ASP A 153 1.85 0.39 -7.81
CA ASP A 153 0.45 0.80 -7.65
C ASP A 153 -0.05 1.64 -8.83
N GLY A 154 0.78 2.57 -9.31
CA GLY A 154 0.46 3.35 -10.50
C GLY A 154 0.29 2.50 -11.75
N ALA A 155 1.20 1.55 -11.97
CA ALA A 155 1.10 0.58 -13.07
C ALA A 155 -0.14 -0.31 -12.93
N ALA A 156 -0.45 -0.79 -11.72
CA ALA A 156 -1.63 -1.58 -11.42
C ALA A 156 -2.93 -0.83 -11.70
N LEU A 157 -3.02 0.44 -11.28
CA LEU A 157 -4.18 1.28 -11.54
C LEU A 157 -4.36 1.53 -13.04
N ALA A 158 -3.29 1.84 -13.75
CA ALA A 158 -3.32 2.03 -15.21
C ALA A 158 -3.73 0.74 -15.93
N ALA A 159 -3.19 -0.42 -15.53
CA ALA A 159 -3.56 -1.70 -16.10
C ALA A 159 -5.01 -2.09 -15.79
N ALA A 160 -5.48 -1.89 -14.56
CA ALA A 160 -6.85 -2.22 -14.15
C ALA A 160 -7.91 -1.34 -14.82
N THR A 161 -7.57 -0.11 -15.20
CA THR A 161 -8.45 0.81 -15.94
C THR A 161 -8.39 0.61 -17.46
N ASP A 162 -7.48 -0.24 -17.98
CA ASP A 162 -7.36 -0.49 -19.40
C ASP A 162 -8.53 -1.36 -19.90
N PRO A 163 -9.25 -0.97 -20.96
CA PRO A 163 -10.37 -1.73 -21.50
C PRO A 163 -9.98 -3.15 -21.96
N ALA A 164 -8.75 -3.36 -22.39
CA ALA A 164 -8.26 -4.67 -22.84
C ALA A 164 -8.03 -5.66 -21.69
N ALA A 165 -7.89 -5.16 -20.45
CA ALA A 165 -7.77 -5.99 -19.26
C ALA A 165 -9.12 -6.56 -18.75
N GLY A 166 -10.19 -6.45 -19.52
CA GLY A 166 -11.53 -6.93 -19.12
C GLY A 166 -12.34 -5.94 -18.28
N GLY A 167 -11.75 -4.80 -17.87
CA GLY A 167 -12.41 -3.71 -17.12
C GLY A 167 -13.24 -2.76 -17.99
N GLY A 168 -13.84 -3.24 -19.09
CA GLY A 168 -14.48 -2.43 -20.15
C GLY A 168 -15.73 -1.62 -19.77
N GLY A 169 -15.97 -1.33 -18.49
CA GLY A 169 -17.04 -0.44 -18.03
C GLY A 169 -16.51 0.93 -17.58
N ALA A 170 -17.42 1.89 -17.35
CA ALA A 170 -17.08 3.24 -16.88
C ALA A 170 -16.36 3.25 -15.53
N LEU A 171 -16.51 2.20 -14.73
CA LEU A 171 -15.90 2.02 -13.41
C LEU A 171 -14.76 0.96 -13.39
N GLY A 172 -14.28 0.53 -14.56
CA GLY A 172 -13.16 -0.43 -14.61
C GLY A 172 -11.96 0.08 -13.82
N GLY A 173 -11.47 -0.73 -12.87
CA GLY A 173 -10.36 -0.37 -11.97
C GLY A 173 -10.77 0.37 -10.69
N LEU A 174 -12.07 0.55 -10.41
CA LEU A 174 -12.54 1.21 -9.18
C LEU A 174 -12.07 0.46 -7.92
N ALA A 175 -12.14 -0.88 -7.92
CA ALA A 175 -11.70 -1.69 -6.80
C ALA A 175 -10.20 -1.46 -6.50
N THR A 176 -9.36 -1.43 -7.54
CA THR A 176 -7.93 -1.13 -7.42
C THR A 176 -7.70 0.28 -6.90
N LEU A 177 -8.45 1.27 -7.40
CA LEU A 177 -8.38 2.65 -6.93
C LEU A 177 -8.70 2.75 -5.43
N VAL A 178 -9.80 2.13 -4.99
CA VAL A 178 -10.21 2.14 -3.57
C VAL A 178 -9.14 1.48 -2.69
N ALA A 179 -8.58 0.35 -3.13
CA ALA A 179 -7.49 -0.30 -2.41
C ALA A 179 -6.29 0.64 -2.23
N ILE A 180 -5.84 1.29 -3.31
CA ILE A 180 -4.71 2.23 -3.27
C ILE A 180 -5.04 3.44 -2.38
N LEU A 181 -6.22 4.03 -2.50
CA LEU A 181 -6.64 5.20 -1.70
C LEU A 181 -6.63 4.93 -0.19
N LEU A 182 -6.91 3.70 0.23
CA LEU A 182 -7.00 3.36 1.65
C LEU A 182 -5.64 3.08 2.28
N HIS A 183 -4.69 2.47 1.56
CA HIS A 183 -3.37 2.21 2.14
C HIS A 183 -2.37 3.34 1.91
N LYS A 184 -2.50 4.13 0.86
CA LYS A 184 -1.55 5.18 0.50
C LYS A 184 -1.30 6.27 1.56
N PRO A 185 -2.33 6.72 2.32
CA PRO A 185 -2.09 7.61 3.45
C PRO A 185 -1.24 6.97 4.55
N ILE A 186 -1.36 5.65 4.75
CA ILE A 186 -0.60 4.91 5.77
C ILE A 186 0.88 4.83 5.37
N ASP A 187 1.18 4.50 4.11
CA ASP A 187 2.54 4.50 3.56
C ASP A 187 3.22 5.86 3.73
N ALA A 188 2.51 6.92 3.35
CA ALA A 188 3.02 8.29 3.47
C ALA A 188 3.22 8.70 4.94
N ALA A 189 2.35 8.24 5.84
CA ALA A 189 2.45 8.45 7.27
C ALA A 189 3.70 7.75 7.86
N LEU A 190 3.99 6.52 7.43
CA LEU A 190 5.18 5.78 7.84
C LEU A 190 6.47 6.53 7.47
N ILE A 191 6.60 6.97 6.21
CA ILE A 191 7.76 7.76 5.76
C ILE A 191 7.88 9.05 6.56
N ALA A 192 6.78 9.77 6.79
CA ALA A 192 6.78 11.00 7.55
C ALA A 192 7.22 10.78 9.00
N ALA A 193 6.80 9.68 9.65
CA ALA A 193 7.21 9.31 10.99
C ALA A 193 8.72 9.03 11.06
N LEU A 194 9.26 8.25 10.12
CA LEU A 194 10.69 7.96 10.04
C LEU A 194 11.53 9.22 9.80
N LEU A 195 11.06 10.15 8.98
CA LEU A 195 11.70 11.44 8.76
C LEU A 195 11.70 12.32 10.02
N VAL A 196 10.62 12.28 10.82
CA VAL A 196 10.59 12.97 12.13
C VAL A 196 11.60 12.37 13.08
N GLN A 197 11.65 11.02 13.19
CA GLN A 197 12.60 10.32 14.06
C GLN A 197 14.06 10.56 13.65
N SER A 198 14.35 10.68 12.36
CA SER A 198 15.70 10.99 11.86
C SER A 198 16.14 12.44 12.10
N GLY A 199 15.28 13.31 12.65
CA GLY A 199 15.55 14.72 12.85
C GLY A 199 15.51 15.56 11.56
N ALA A 200 14.89 15.05 10.48
CA ALA A 200 14.76 15.78 9.22
C ALA A 200 13.98 17.09 9.39
N GLY A 201 14.52 18.18 8.83
CA GLY A 201 13.89 19.50 8.89
C GLY A 201 12.56 19.57 8.11
N PRO A 202 11.68 20.56 8.41
CA PRO A 202 10.35 20.67 7.81
C PRO A 202 10.37 20.72 6.27
N SER A 203 11.35 21.39 5.69
CA SER A 203 11.48 21.50 4.21
C SER A 203 11.79 20.15 3.57
N MET A 204 12.66 19.35 4.18
CA MET A 204 13.00 18.02 3.70
C MET A 204 11.79 17.09 3.78
N ARG A 205 11.07 17.10 4.91
CA ARG A 205 9.84 16.31 5.09
C ARG A 205 8.79 16.62 4.02
N LYS A 206 8.55 17.91 3.72
CA LYS A 206 7.63 18.33 2.66
C LYS A 206 8.07 17.84 1.28
N ARG A 207 9.37 17.94 0.94
CA ARG A 207 9.89 17.50 -0.36
C ARG A 207 9.77 15.99 -0.55
N ILE A 208 10.14 15.21 0.46
CA ILE A 208 10.05 13.74 0.41
C ILE A 208 8.59 13.29 0.34
N ASN A 209 7.69 13.92 1.13
CA ASN A 209 6.25 13.62 1.05
C ASN A 209 5.67 13.93 -0.33
N LEU A 210 6.05 15.06 -0.94
CA LEU A 210 5.62 15.41 -2.30
C LEU A 210 6.16 14.39 -3.32
N LEU A 211 7.43 14.03 -3.22
CA LEU A 211 8.04 13.04 -4.10
C LEU A 211 7.30 11.70 -3.99
N HIS A 212 7.04 11.24 -2.76
CA HIS A 212 6.28 9.99 -2.53
C HIS A 212 4.87 10.07 -3.13
N ALA A 213 4.16 11.18 -2.94
CA ALA A 213 2.81 11.36 -3.48
C ALA A 213 2.75 11.33 -5.02
N LEU A 214 3.83 11.73 -5.70
CA LEU A 214 3.92 11.73 -7.16
C LEU A 214 4.32 10.37 -7.76
N LEU A 215 4.74 9.39 -6.95
CA LEU A 215 5.22 8.10 -7.47
C LEU A 215 4.12 7.29 -8.15
N VAL A 216 2.88 7.34 -7.65
CA VAL A 216 1.74 6.66 -8.28
C VAL A 216 1.47 7.20 -9.69
N PRO A 217 1.28 8.51 -9.91
CA PRO A 217 1.13 9.04 -11.27
C PRO A 217 2.36 8.81 -12.17
N ILE A 218 3.57 8.85 -11.61
CA ILE A 218 4.79 8.53 -12.37
C ILE A 218 4.77 7.07 -12.83
N GLY A 219 4.43 6.12 -11.95
CA GLY A 219 4.33 4.70 -12.27
C GLY A 219 3.27 4.43 -13.34
N ALA A 220 2.10 5.06 -13.22
CA ALA A 220 1.05 4.97 -14.24
C ALA A 220 1.51 5.53 -15.59
N ALA A 221 2.19 6.69 -15.59
CA ALA A 221 2.68 7.30 -16.82
C ALA A 221 3.74 6.44 -17.50
N ILE A 222 4.70 5.88 -16.75
CA ILE A 222 5.71 4.95 -17.26
C ILE A 222 5.03 3.73 -17.87
N PHE A 223 4.08 3.11 -17.16
CA PHE A 223 3.39 1.92 -17.63
C PHE A 223 2.65 2.19 -18.93
N VAL A 224 1.84 3.27 -19.01
CA VAL A 224 1.10 3.65 -20.20
C VAL A 224 2.03 3.96 -21.38
N ALA A 225 3.17 4.63 -21.12
CA ALA A 225 4.16 4.94 -22.16
C ALA A 225 4.87 3.70 -22.71
N CYS A 226 5.08 2.67 -21.88
CA CYS A 226 5.71 1.43 -22.27
C CYS A 226 4.71 0.42 -22.86
N LEU A 227 3.40 0.65 -22.74
CA LEU A 227 2.37 -0.31 -23.16
C LEU A 227 2.20 -0.29 -24.69
N PRO A 228 2.41 -1.43 -25.40
CA PRO A 228 2.17 -1.53 -26.83
C PRO A 228 0.73 -1.20 -27.21
N GLN A 229 0.51 -0.70 -28.42
CA GLN A 229 -0.84 -0.34 -28.89
C GLN A 229 -1.74 -1.56 -29.19
N GLY A 230 -1.15 -2.76 -29.31
CA GLY A 230 -1.86 -4.00 -29.55
C GLY A 230 -0.94 -5.23 -29.56
N GLY A 231 -1.49 -6.38 -29.96
CA GLY A 231 -0.75 -7.65 -30.05
C GLY A 231 -0.65 -8.40 -28.71
N THR A 232 -0.04 -9.59 -28.76
CA THR A 232 0.12 -10.49 -27.60
C THR A 232 0.90 -9.86 -26.47
N LEU A 233 1.95 -9.09 -26.80
CA LEU A 233 2.80 -8.41 -25.82
C LEU A 233 2.00 -7.43 -24.95
N ARG A 234 0.96 -6.77 -25.49
CA ARG A 234 0.08 -5.91 -24.70
C ARG A 234 -0.64 -6.70 -23.62
N GLY A 235 -1.24 -7.83 -23.99
CA GLY A 235 -1.91 -8.73 -23.04
C GLY A 235 -0.97 -9.25 -21.97
N GLU A 236 0.23 -9.68 -22.36
CA GLU A 236 1.26 -10.17 -21.43
C GLU A 236 1.70 -9.08 -20.43
N LEU A 237 1.91 -7.84 -20.87
CA LEU A 237 2.29 -6.73 -19.99
C LEU A 237 1.14 -6.34 -19.07
N LEU A 238 -0.10 -6.29 -19.56
CA LEU A 238 -1.27 -6.03 -18.72
C LEU A 238 -1.47 -7.14 -17.69
N GLY A 239 -1.47 -8.40 -18.13
CA GLY A 239 -1.63 -9.56 -17.25
C GLY A 239 -0.49 -9.67 -16.23
N GLY A 240 0.74 -9.43 -16.66
CA GLY A 240 1.91 -9.41 -15.80
C GLY A 240 1.83 -8.32 -14.72
N ALA A 241 1.49 -7.08 -15.10
CA ALA A 241 1.35 -5.98 -14.16
C ALA A 241 0.23 -6.22 -13.12
N LEU A 242 -0.93 -6.72 -13.57
CA LEU A 242 -2.06 -7.05 -12.70
C LEU A 242 -1.73 -8.23 -11.77
N GLY A 243 -1.04 -9.26 -12.28
CA GLY A 243 -0.56 -10.39 -11.49
C GLY A 243 0.44 -9.95 -10.42
N LEU A 244 1.48 -9.20 -10.79
CA LEU A 244 2.45 -8.63 -9.84
C LEU A 244 1.77 -7.80 -8.75
N ALA A 245 0.82 -6.95 -9.13
CA ALA A 245 0.08 -6.14 -8.17
C ALA A 245 -0.78 -7.00 -7.22
N ALA A 246 -1.43 -8.05 -7.74
CA ALA A 246 -2.19 -8.98 -6.91
C ALA A 246 -1.31 -9.63 -5.85
N GLY A 247 -0.14 -10.13 -6.23
CA GLY A 247 0.81 -10.72 -5.30
C GLY A 247 1.37 -9.73 -4.27
N ALA A 248 1.70 -8.51 -4.69
CA ALA A 248 2.14 -7.45 -3.80
C ALA A 248 1.07 -7.09 -2.76
N PHE A 249 -0.19 -6.97 -3.17
CA PHE A 249 -1.31 -6.68 -2.27
C PHE A 249 -1.54 -7.79 -1.25
N VAL A 250 -1.39 -9.06 -1.66
CA VAL A 250 -1.44 -10.20 -0.73
C VAL A 250 -0.31 -10.12 0.29
N CYS A 251 0.91 -9.79 -0.14
CA CYS A 251 2.07 -9.66 0.77
C CYS A 251 1.85 -8.56 1.81
N ILE A 252 1.44 -7.36 1.37
CA ILE A 252 1.19 -6.22 2.27
C ILE A 252 0.08 -6.58 3.27
N ALA A 253 -1.04 -7.12 2.78
CA ALA A 253 -2.14 -7.51 3.65
C ALA A 253 -1.72 -8.55 4.68
N ALA A 254 -0.87 -9.52 4.30
CA ALA A 254 -0.34 -10.53 5.21
C ALA A 254 0.63 -9.93 6.24
N ALA A 255 1.51 -9.02 5.82
CA ALA A 255 2.47 -8.35 6.70
C ALA A 255 1.77 -7.49 7.77
N ASP A 256 0.70 -6.79 7.39
CA ASP A 256 -0.09 -5.96 8.31
C ASP A 256 -0.93 -6.79 9.28
N LEU A 257 -1.42 -7.97 8.85
CA LEU A 257 -2.35 -8.79 9.63
C LEU A 257 -1.64 -9.78 10.57
N LEU A 258 -0.50 -10.36 10.17
CA LEU A 258 0.18 -11.38 10.97
C LEU A 258 0.60 -10.88 12.38
N PRO A 259 1.23 -9.70 12.54
CA PRO A 259 1.63 -9.21 13.85
C PRO A 259 0.44 -8.96 14.78
N GLU A 260 -0.69 -8.53 14.21
CA GLU A 260 -1.90 -8.20 14.95
C GLU A 260 -2.56 -9.45 15.56
N VAL A 261 -2.56 -10.56 14.84
CA VAL A 261 -3.18 -11.82 15.29
C VAL A 261 -2.38 -12.47 16.40
N GLU A 262 -1.05 -12.33 16.40
CA GLU A 262 -0.18 -12.96 17.41
C GLU A 262 -0.14 -12.21 18.74
N PHE A 263 -0.19 -10.89 18.76
CA PHE A 263 0.13 -10.10 19.95
C PHE A 263 -1.08 -9.59 20.74
N HIS A 264 -2.33 -9.63 20.22
CA HIS A 264 -3.50 -9.03 20.88
C HIS A 264 -4.67 -9.99 21.07
N SER A 265 -4.73 -10.65 22.21
CA SER A 265 -5.78 -11.63 22.52
C SER A 265 -7.17 -11.03 22.77
N HIS A 266 -7.27 -9.75 23.13
CA HIS A 266 -8.52 -9.14 23.60
C HIS A 266 -9.44 -8.59 22.49
N ASP A 267 -8.92 -8.21 21.30
CA ASP A 267 -9.70 -7.58 20.23
C ASP A 267 -9.88 -8.43 18.97
N ARG A 268 -9.61 -9.74 19.06
CA ARG A 268 -9.63 -10.67 17.89
C ARG A 268 -10.91 -10.64 17.08
N LEU A 269 -12.07 -10.61 17.75
CA LEU A 269 -13.36 -10.56 17.05
C LEU A 269 -13.57 -9.24 16.29
N LEU A 270 -13.15 -8.13 16.88
CA LEU A 270 -13.27 -6.81 16.26
C LEU A 270 -12.37 -6.71 15.03
N LEU A 271 -11.12 -7.18 15.13
CA LEU A 271 -10.15 -7.16 14.03
C LEU A 271 -10.58 -8.11 12.91
N SER A 272 -11.03 -9.33 13.23
CA SER A 272 -11.58 -10.28 12.24
C SER A 272 -12.84 -9.74 11.57
N ALA A 273 -13.73 -9.09 12.32
CA ALA A 273 -14.91 -8.45 11.75
C ALA A 273 -14.56 -7.27 10.83
N SER A 274 -13.54 -6.48 11.19
CA SER A 274 -13.02 -5.38 10.37
C SER A 274 -12.42 -5.90 9.07
N LEU A 275 -11.60 -6.96 9.13
CA LEU A 275 -11.06 -7.66 7.97
C LEU A 275 -12.18 -8.17 7.05
N ALA A 276 -13.16 -8.88 7.62
CA ALA A 276 -14.29 -9.41 6.88
C ALA A 276 -15.12 -8.31 6.20
N LEU A 277 -15.29 -7.16 6.87
CA LEU A 277 -15.96 -5.99 6.31
C LEU A 277 -15.17 -5.42 5.12
N GLY A 278 -13.84 -5.37 5.20
CA GLY A 278 -12.97 -4.98 4.10
C GLY A 278 -13.12 -5.89 2.89
N ILE A 279 -13.10 -7.22 3.10
CA ILE A 279 -13.32 -8.21 2.04
C ILE A 279 -14.73 -8.06 1.43
N ALA A 280 -15.76 -7.87 2.27
CA ALA A 280 -17.13 -7.67 1.79
C ALA A 280 -17.27 -6.40 0.94
N LEU A 281 -16.63 -5.31 1.32
CA LEU A 281 -16.60 -4.08 0.53
C LEU A 281 -15.92 -4.31 -0.83
N ALA A 282 -14.76 -4.95 -0.86
CA ALA A 282 -14.05 -5.27 -2.10
C ALA A 282 -14.92 -6.16 -3.02
N THR A 283 -15.60 -7.15 -2.45
CA THR A 283 -16.55 -8.03 -3.17
C THR A 283 -17.70 -7.22 -3.78
N GLY A 284 -18.28 -6.29 -3.00
CA GLY A 284 -19.37 -5.42 -3.45
C GLY A 284 -18.94 -4.51 -4.59
N ILE A 285 -17.76 -3.86 -4.49
CA ILE A 285 -17.24 -2.99 -5.55
C ILE A 285 -16.96 -3.78 -6.81
N THR A 286 -16.29 -4.93 -6.72
CA THR A 286 -15.99 -5.80 -7.87
C THR A 286 -17.27 -6.33 -8.52
N GLY A 287 -18.29 -6.67 -7.71
CA GLY A 287 -19.61 -7.07 -8.21
C GLY A 287 -20.29 -5.95 -8.98
N LEU A 288 -20.25 -4.73 -8.47
CA LEU A 288 -20.80 -3.54 -9.13
C LEU A 288 -20.09 -3.26 -10.46
N GLU A 289 -18.76 -3.31 -10.50
CA GLU A 289 -18.00 -3.14 -11.75
C GLU A 289 -18.40 -4.15 -12.81
N ARG A 290 -18.52 -5.44 -12.44
CA ARG A 290 -18.95 -6.52 -13.34
C ARG A 290 -20.38 -6.30 -13.87
N ALA A 291 -21.30 -5.87 -13.00
CA ALA A 291 -22.68 -5.59 -13.38
C ALA A 291 -22.76 -4.44 -14.40
N ILE A 292 -22.04 -3.34 -14.16
CA ILE A 292 -22.00 -2.18 -15.07
C ILE A 292 -21.33 -2.57 -16.40
N ALA A 293 -20.24 -3.34 -16.37
CA ALA A 293 -19.58 -3.82 -17.57
C ALA A 293 -20.50 -4.74 -18.41
N ALA A 294 -21.28 -5.61 -17.76
CA ALA A 294 -22.25 -6.48 -18.43
C ALA A 294 -23.37 -5.66 -19.08
N GLN A 295 -23.92 -4.67 -18.37
CA GLN A 295 -24.96 -3.78 -18.90
C GLN A 295 -24.46 -2.98 -20.10
N SER A 296 -23.25 -2.45 -20.05
CA SER A 296 -22.63 -1.69 -21.15
C SER A 296 -22.44 -2.57 -22.41
N ARG A 297 -22.10 -3.86 -22.24
CA ARG A 297 -21.99 -4.82 -23.34
C ARG A 297 -23.35 -5.13 -23.94
N ALA A 298 -24.37 -5.35 -23.12
CA ALA A 298 -25.72 -5.61 -23.58
C ALA A 298 -26.30 -4.43 -24.40
N THR A 299 -26.10 -3.19 -23.90
CA THR A 299 -26.55 -1.98 -24.62
C THR A 299 -25.86 -1.82 -25.97
N ARG A 300 -24.59 -2.13 -26.10
CA ARG A 300 -23.84 -2.09 -27.37
C ARG A 300 -24.29 -3.17 -28.34
N ALA A 301 -24.68 -4.35 -27.84
CA ALA A 301 -25.17 -5.46 -28.68
C ALA A 301 -26.56 -5.21 -29.25
N VAL A 302 -27.37 -4.34 -28.60
CA VAL A 302 -28.73 -4.00 -29.00
C VAL A 302 -28.79 -2.74 -29.90
N ALA A 303 -27.71 -1.97 -29.97
CA ALA A 303 -27.65 -0.80 -30.85
C ALA A 303 -27.77 -1.23 -32.31
N PRO A 304 -28.75 -0.69 -33.09
CA PRO A 304 -29.03 -1.14 -34.48
C PRO A 304 -27.81 -0.89 -35.38
N LEU A 305 -27.56 -1.83 -36.29
CA LEU A 305 -26.58 -1.72 -37.40
C LEU A 305 -26.98 -0.64 -38.47
N ASP A 306 -27.96 0.18 -38.19
CA ASP A 306 -28.59 1.10 -39.15
C ASP A 306 -27.90 2.45 -39.34
N ALA A 307 -26.67 2.61 -38.83
CA ALA A 307 -25.87 3.81 -39.09
C ALA A 307 -24.70 3.54 -40.05
N ALA A 308 -24.94 2.74 -41.12
CA ALA A 308 -24.05 2.82 -42.27
C ALA A 308 -24.40 4.14 -43.02
N PRO A 309 -23.45 5.08 -43.23
CA PRO A 309 -23.73 6.22 -44.10
C PRO A 309 -23.98 5.68 -45.50
N SER A 310 -25.23 5.84 -45.98
CA SER A 310 -25.58 5.67 -47.38
C SER A 310 -24.73 6.65 -48.18
N GLY A 311 -23.62 6.15 -48.76
CA GLY A 311 -22.80 6.89 -49.69
C GLY A 311 -23.61 7.22 -50.97
N LEU A 312 -23.65 8.47 -51.31
CA LEU A 312 -23.74 8.99 -52.65
C LEU A 312 -22.58 9.92 -52.88
#